data_3b63822238cb5a811d56e6e616433a1a
#
_entry.id   3b63822238cb5a811d56e6e616433a1a
#
_cell.length_a   1.000
_cell.length_b   1.000
_cell.length_c   1.000
_cell.angle_alpha   90.00
_cell.angle_beta   90.00
_cell.angle_gamma   90.00
#
_symmetry.space_group_name_H-M   'P 1'
#
loop_
_entity.id
_entity.type
_entity.pdbx_description
1 polymer ?
#
loop_
_entity_poly.entity_id
_entity_poly.type
_entity_poly.pdbx_seq_one_letter_code
_entity_poly.pdbx_strand_id
1 'polypeptide(L)'
;MKKNVKRRGAGRPGKDRPNGALLLLRAGQSAFARHGFEGASLRGIAAAAGVDPALAAHHFGSKEALWEAVIERFALYLAPYVAELRELQTQTKIPIRVRIETAFRQLISGVCGEPESGMLISRISAEKGEKLDMLVEKLVRPYHDAFEPLLLEAMREKLIAEQPLEMLYFMLLHAVTMSVSFRHVLGYFGEPYEDLERLKRDMTQCVLATFLEKPSSNLSRRRKLRKRSSSAGNPASR
;
A
#
# COMPACT_ATOMS: atom_id res chain seq x y z
N MET A 1 15.29 -61.53 -27.44
CA MET A 1 14.27 -61.03 -26.51
C MET A 1 14.32 -59.53 -26.45
N LYS A 2 13.40 -58.81 -27.10
CA LYS A 2 13.32 -57.32 -27.11
C LYS A 2 12.39 -56.89 -25.97
N LYS A 3 12.94 -56.19 -24.96
CA LYS A 3 12.15 -55.61 -23.86
C LYS A 3 11.37 -54.37 -24.34
N ASN A 4 10.06 -54.46 -24.29
CA ASN A 4 9.11 -53.42 -24.63
C ASN A 4 9.02 -52.44 -23.47
N VAL A 5 9.58 -51.24 -23.62
CA VAL A 5 9.47 -50.16 -22.61
C VAL A 5 8.13 -49.44 -22.83
N LYS A 6 7.16 -49.71 -21.98
CA LYS A 6 5.88 -48.96 -21.91
C LYS A 6 6.14 -47.50 -21.60
N ARG A 7 5.87 -46.60 -22.55
CA ARG A 7 5.74 -45.17 -22.34
C ARG A 7 4.60 -44.95 -21.34
N ARG A 8 4.93 -44.44 -20.14
CA ARG A 8 3.94 -43.94 -19.18
C ARG A 8 3.24 -42.74 -19.80
N GLY A 9 1.92 -42.85 -19.99
CA GLY A 9 1.07 -41.75 -20.42
C GLY A 9 1.10 -40.62 -19.41
N ALA A 10 1.08 -39.37 -19.90
CA ALA A 10 0.97 -38.18 -19.11
C ALA A 10 -0.34 -38.19 -18.29
N GLY A 11 -0.24 -38.44 -16.99
CA GLY A 11 -1.37 -38.44 -16.07
C GLY A 11 -1.96 -37.03 -16.01
N ARG A 12 -3.30 -36.98 -15.95
CA ARG A 12 -4.11 -35.77 -15.72
C ARG A 12 -3.56 -35.03 -14.51
N PRO A 13 -3.29 -33.71 -14.62
CA PRO A 13 -2.77 -32.94 -13.49
C PRO A 13 -3.71 -33.04 -12.28
N GLY A 14 -3.15 -33.39 -11.11
CA GLY A 14 -3.92 -33.47 -9.85
C GLY A 14 -4.56 -32.11 -9.51
N LYS A 15 -5.70 -32.12 -8.82
CA LYS A 15 -6.52 -30.97 -8.41
C LYS A 15 -5.77 -29.93 -7.54
N ASP A 16 -4.56 -30.25 -7.05
CA ASP A 16 -3.79 -29.41 -6.11
C ASP A 16 -2.63 -28.62 -6.77
N ARG A 17 -2.53 -28.58 -8.11
CA ARG A 17 -1.56 -27.68 -8.76
C ARG A 17 -2.12 -26.27 -8.78
N PRO A 18 -1.34 -25.26 -8.29
CA PRO A 18 -1.74 -23.86 -8.40
C PRO A 18 -2.16 -23.57 -9.84
N ASN A 19 -3.27 -22.85 -10.01
CA ASN A 19 -3.76 -22.45 -11.32
C ASN A 19 -2.62 -21.73 -12.07
N GLY A 20 -2.21 -22.22 -13.24
CA GLY A 20 -1.11 -21.67 -14.04
C GLY A 20 -1.26 -20.18 -14.31
N ALA A 21 -2.50 -19.68 -14.47
CA ALA A 21 -2.79 -18.26 -14.60
C ALA A 21 -2.39 -17.47 -13.36
N LEU A 22 -2.65 -17.98 -12.14
CA LEU A 22 -2.26 -17.29 -10.90
C LEU A 22 -0.75 -17.24 -10.72
N LEU A 23 -0.03 -18.30 -11.08
CA LEU A 23 1.43 -18.32 -11.06
C LEU A 23 2.01 -17.31 -12.04
N LEU A 24 1.43 -17.19 -13.23
CA LEU A 24 1.83 -16.21 -14.24
C LEU A 24 1.55 -14.77 -13.78
N LEU A 25 0.41 -14.50 -13.12
CA LEU A 25 0.10 -13.18 -12.57
C LEU A 25 1.11 -12.75 -11.50
N ARG A 26 1.48 -13.65 -10.58
CA ARG A 26 2.48 -13.37 -9.54
C ARG A 26 3.88 -13.15 -10.13
N ALA A 27 4.29 -14.02 -11.04
CA ALA A 27 5.58 -13.87 -11.73
C ALA A 27 5.60 -12.61 -12.61
N GLY A 28 4.48 -12.27 -13.27
CA GLY A 28 4.31 -11.04 -14.03
C GLY A 28 4.46 -9.80 -13.15
N GLN A 29 3.77 -9.76 -12.02
CA GLN A 29 3.90 -8.66 -11.05
C GLN A 29 5.36 -8.46 -10.63
N SER A 30 6.05 -9.52 -10.24
CA SER A 30 7.46 -9.47 -9.83
C SER A 30 8.38 -9.04 -10.97
N ALA A 31 8.16 -9.53 -12.18
CA ALA A 31 8.94 -9.15 -13.36
C ALA A 31 8.75 -7.68 -13.73
N PHE A 32 7.52 -7.19 -13.75
CA PHE A 32 7.21 -5.79 -14.03
C PHE A 32 7.75 -4.86 -12.94
N ALA A 33 7.68 -5.24 -11.67
CA ALA A 33 8.25 -4.48 -10.56
C ALA A 33 9.78 -4.33 -10.68
N ARG A 34 10.48 -5.39 -11.13
CA ARG A 34 11.96 -5.40 -11.22
C ARG A 34 12.49 -4.79 -12.50
N HIS A 35 11.86 -5.08 -13.62
CA HIS A 35 12.41 -4.79 -14.95
C HIS A 35 11.62 -3.72 -15.73
N GLY A 36 10.50 -3.24 -15.18
CA GLY A 36 9.53 -2.42 -15.90
C GLY A 36 8.77 -3.22 -16.97
N PHE A 37 7.84 -2.54 -17.64
CA PHE A 37 7.06 -3.18 -18.70
C PHE A 37 7.96 -3.58 -19.86
N GLU A 38 8.84 -2.68 -20.35
CA GLU A 38 9.68 -2.94 -21.52
C GLU A 38 10.73 -4.04 -21.28
N GLY A 39 11.33 -4.09 -20.09
CA GLY A 39 12.35 -5.10 -19.74
C GLY A 39 11.81 -6.51 -19.46
N ALA A 40 10.50 -6.66 -19.31
CA ALA A 40 9.86 -7.96 -19.10
C ALA A 40 9.46 -8.63 -20.41
N SER A 41 9.42 -9.96 -20.44
CA SER A 41 8.91 -10.73 -21.58
C SER A 41 7.98 -11.85 -21.10
N LEU A 42 6.93 -12.15 -21.88
CA LEU A 42 5.99 -13.24 -21.54
C LEU A 42 6.69 -14.58 -21.36
N ARG A 43 7.70 -14.87 -22.19
CA ARG A 43 8.51 -16.08 -22.10
C ARG A 43 9.35 -16.12 -20.82
N GLY A 44 9.97 -14.99 -20.44
CA GLY A 44 10.75 -14.89 -19.20
C GLY A 44 9.86 -15.04 -17.96
N ILE A 45 8.67 -14.45 -18.01
CA ILE A 45 7.66 -14.57 -16.93
C ILE A 45 7.18 -16.02 -16.82
N ALA A 46 6.90 -16.70 -17.94
CA ALA A 46 6.51 -18.11 -17.94
C ALA A 46 7.59 -19.00 -17.33
N ALA A 47 8.86 -18.76 -17.71
CA ALA A 47 9.99 -19.49 -17.13
C ALA A 47 10.12 -19.26 -15.62
N ALA A 48 9.99 -18.01 -15.15
CA ALA A 48 10.02 -17.68 -13.73
C ALA A 48 8.85 -18.28 -12.95
N ALA A 49 7.68 -18.42 -13.58
CA ALA A 49 6.49 -19.07 -13.02
C ALA A 49 6.58 -20.61 -13.01
N GLY A 50 7.56 -21.21 -13.69
CA GLY A 50 7.60 -22.66 -13.93
C GLY A 50 6.44 -23.17 -14.80
N VAL A 51 5.95 -22.32 -15.70
CA VAL A 51 4.81 -22.59 -16.59
C VAL A 51 5.31 -22.70 -18.03
N ASP A 52 4.73 -23.61 -18.80
CA ASP A 52 5.04 -23.75 -20.22
C ASP A 52 4.73 -22.43 -20.97
N PRO A 53 5.66 -21.89 -21.79
CA PRO A 53 5.42 -20.67 -22.56
C PRO A 53 4.18 -20.73 -23.47
N ALA A 54 3.84 -21.91 -24.02
CA ALA A 54 2.63 -22.08 -24.81
C ALA A 54 1.37 -21.94 -23.95
N LEU A 55 1.42 -22.39 -22.69
CA LEU A 55 0.34 -22.21 -21.74
C LEU A 55 0.19 -20.75 -21.30
N ALA A 56 1.30 -20.01 -21.15
CA ALA A 56 1.28 -18.57 -20.88
C ALA A 56 0.64 -17.80 -22.04
N ALA A 57 1.03 -18.12 -23.29
CA ALA A 57 0.41 -17.55 -24.48
C ALA A 57 -1.09 -17.92 -24.60
N HIS A 58 -1.46 -19.13 -24.20
CA HIS A 58 -2.88 -19.56 -24.18
C HIS A 58 -3.70 -18.77 -23.15
N HIS A 59 -3.16 -18.50 -21.95
CA HIS A 59 -3.89 -17.78 -20.90
C HIS A 59 -4.03 -16.28 -21.17
N PHE A 60 -2.98 -15.64 -21.65
CA PHE A 60 -2.93 -14.18 -21.75
C PHE A 60 -2.74 -13.64 -23.18
N GLY A 61 -2.25 -14.45 -24.10
CA GLY A 61 -2.01 -14.05 -25.48
C GLY A 61 -0.79 -13.15 -25.64
N SER A 62 -0.72 -12.03 -24.91
CA SER A 62 0.35 -11.03 -25.03
C SER A 62 0.91 -10.56 -23.67
N LYS A 63 2.03 -9.84 -23.70
CA LYS A 63 2.60 -9.18 -22.53
C LYS A 63 1.68 -8.07 -22.01
N GLU A 64 1.04 -7.35 -22.93
CA GLU A 64 0.08 -6.30 -22.65
C GLU A 64 -1.13 -6.85 -21.87
N ALA A 65 -1.73 -7.93 -22.34
CA ALA A 65 -2.87 -8.55 -21.66
C ALA A 65 -2.48 -9.14 -20.29
N LEU A 66 -1.27 -9.67 -20.15
CA LEU A 66 -0.77 -10.09 -18.82
C LEU A 66 -0.57 -8.87 -17.90
N TRP A 67 -0.05 -7.76 -18.44
CA TRP A 67 0.08 -6.50 -17.69
C TRP A 67 -1.28 -6.00 -17.18
N GLU A 68 -2.28 -5.91 -18.06
CA GLU A 68 -3.63 -5.51 -17.72
C GLU A 68 -4.22 -6.40 -16.62
N ALA A 69 -4.04 -7.71 -16.74
CA ALA A 69 -4.51 -8.68 -15.76
C ALA A 69 -3.78 -8.55 -14.40
N VAL A 70 -2.49 -8.17 -14.39
CA VAL A 70 -1.74 -7.88 -13.14
C VAL A 70 -2.30 -6.63 -12.47
N ILE A 71 -2.55 -5.56 -13.21
CA ILE A 71 -3.14 -4.31 -12.68
C ILE A 71 -4.56 -4.56 -12.17
N GLU A 72 -5.37 -5.32 -12.91
CA GLU A 72 -6.74 -5.66 -12.48
C GLU A 72 -6.75 -6.49 -11.19
N ARG A 73 -5.88 -7.50 -11.09
CA ARG A 73 -5.72 -8.27 -9.86
C ARG A 73 -5.38 -7.37 -8.66
N PHE A 74 -4.53 -6.38 -8.90
CA PHE A 74 -4.13 -5.47 -7.84
C PHE A 74 -5.26 -4.47 -7.49
N ALA A 75 -6.03 -4.01 -8.46
CA ALA A 75 -7.23 -3.21 -8.23
C ALA A 75 -8.27 -3.97 -7.38
N LEU A 76 -8.50 -5.26 -7.69
CA LEU A 76 -9.37 -6.14 -6.89
C LEU A 76 -8.83 -6.33 -5.46
N TYR A 77 -7.52 -6.42 -5.28
CA TYR A 77 -6.90 -6.47 -3.95
C TYR A 77 -7.14 -5.18 -3.16
N LEU A 78 -7.06 -4.01 -3.80
CA LEU A 78 -7.28 -2.72 -3.14
C LEU A 78 -8.76 -2.38 -2.90
N ALA A 79 -9.69 -2.98 -3.64
CA ALA A 79 -11.11 -2.64 -3.59
C ALA A 79 -11.72 -2.68 -2.16
N PRO A 80 -11.45 -3.69 -1.31
CA PRO A 80 -11.93 -3.69 0.08
C PRO A 80 -11.41 -2.50 0.88
N TYR A 81 -10.14 -2.14 0.75
CA TYR A 81 -9.54 -0.99 1.45
C TYR A 81 -10.17 0.34 1.01
N VAL A 82 -10.45 0.49 -0.29
CA VAL A 82 -11.18 1.65 -0.82
C VAL A 82 -12.59 1.71 -0.24
N ALA A 83 -13.30 0.58 -0.16
CA ALA A 83 -14.64 0.50 0.42
C ALA A 83 -14.64 0.89 1.91
N GLU A 84 -13.69 0.38 2.69
CA GLU A 84 -13.54 0.71 4.11
C GLU A 84 -13.21 2.21 4.32
N LEU A 85 -12.33 2.81 3.49
CA LEU A 85 -12.06 4.25 3.56
C LEU A 85 -13.33 5.08 3.30
N ARG A 86 -14.14 4.69 2.31
CA ARG A 86 -15.44 5.34 2.05
C ARG A 86 -16.43 5.16 3.20
N GLU A 87 -16.43 4.01 3.85
CA GLU A 87 -17.24 3.78 5.06
C GLU A 87 -16.80 4.70 6.20
N LEU A 88 -15.48 4.84 6.45
CA LEU A 88 -14.95 5.75 7.46
C LEU A 88 -15.38 7.21 7.25
N GLN A 89 -15.56 7.65 5.98
CA GLN A 89 -16.06 8.99 5.68
C GLN A 89 -17.49 9.21 6.20
N THR A 90 -18.34 8.17 6.12
CA THR A 90 -19.75 8.25 6.52
C THR A 90 -19.97 8.16 8.03
N GLN A 91 -19.00 7.64 8.78
CA GLN A 91 -19.05 7.42 10.23
C GLN A 91 -18.79 8.71 11.02
N THR A 92 -19.54 9.79 10.74
CA THR A 92 -19.33 11.13 11.34
C THR A 92 -19.54 11.19 12.84
N LYS A 93 -20.21 10.21 13.46
CA LYS A 93 -20.33 10.07 14.91
C LYS A 93 -19.01 9.64 15.58
N ILE A 94 -18.10 9.02 14.85
CA ILE A 94 -16.78 8.63 15.33
C ILE A 94 -15.85 9.84 15.16
N PRO A 95 -15.10 10.24 16.21
CA PRO A 95 -14.16 11.35 16.10
C PRO A 95 -13.19 11.16 14.94
N ILE A 96 -12.91 12.23 14.19
CA ILE A 96 -12.01 12.19 13.02
C ILE A 96 -10.62 11.62 13.38
N ARG A 97 -10.12 11.89 14.60
CA ARG A 97 -8.86 11.28 15.06
C ARG A 97 -8.88 9.75 14.96
N VAL A 98 -9.95 9.11 15.41
CA VAL A 98 -10.08 7.65 15.38
C VAL A 98 -10.19 7.16 13.92
N ARG A 99 -10.98 7.86 13.11
CA ARG A 99 -11.18 7.51 11.68
C ARG A 99 -9.88 7.64 10.87
N ILE A 100 -9.11 8.71 11.06
CA ILE A 100 -7.86 8.92 10.34
C ILE A 100 -6.77 7.96 10.82
N GLU A 101 -6.68 7.67 12.12
CA GLU A 101 -5.79 6.64 12.65
C GLU A 101 -6.11 5.26 12.08
N THR A 102 -7.40 4.93 11.93
CA THR A 102 -7.86 3.69 11.30
C THR A 102 -7.45 3.65 9.82
N ALA A 103 -7.65 4.74 9.07
CA ALA A 103 -7.24 4.84 7.67
C ALA A 103 -5.72 4.65 7.49
N PHE A 104 -4.89 5.22 8.39
CA PHE A 104 -3.43 5.01 8.35
C PHE A 104 -3.06 3.55 8.63
N ARG A 105 -3.72 2.88 9.59
CA ARG A 105 -3.51 1.46 9.87
C ARG A 105 -3.90 0.57 8.69
N GLN A 106 -4.99 0.90 8.02
CA GLN A 106 -5.43 0.21 6.81
C GLN A 106 -4.41 0.34 5.66
N LEU A 107 -3.91 1.54 5.40
CA LEU A 107 -2.85 1.77 4.42
C LEU A 107 -1.64 0.88 4.70
N ILE A 108 -1.16 0.87 5.94
CA ILE A 108 -0.01 0.06 6.35
C ILE A 108 -0.31 -1.43 6.18
N SER A 109 -1.50 -1.88 6.60
CA SER A 109 -1.91 -3.28 6.49
C SER A 109 -2.01 -3.73 5.03
N GLY A 110 -2.60 -2.90 4.17
CA GLY A 110 -2.73 -3.16 2.73
C GLY A 110 -1.36 -3.27 2.05
N VAL A 111 -0.44 -2.35 2.34
CA VAL A 111 0.90 -2.39 1.76
C VAL A 111 1.71 -3.59 2.28
N CYS A 112 1.59 -3.95 3.55
CA CYS A 112 2.24 -5.14 4.09
C CYS A 112 1.67 -6.45 3.54
N GLY A 113 0.40 -6.48 3.14
CA GLY A 113 -0.23 -7.66 2.53
C GLY A 113 0.26 -7.97 1.10
N GLU A 114 0.73 -6.95 0.37
CA GLU A 114 1.32 -7.09 -0.98
C GLU A 114 2.65 -6.29 -1.05
N PRO A 115 3.73 -6.78 -0.42
CA PRO A 115 4.99 -6.02 -0.27
C PRO A 115 5.67 -5.61 -1.59
N GLU A 116 5.44 -6.35 -2.67
CA GLU A 116 5.98 -6.05 -4.00
C GLU A 116 5.23 -4.93 -4.73
N SER A 117 4.05 -4.54 -4.25
CA SER A 117 3.19 -3.53 -4.89
C SER A 117 3.84 -2.15 -4.94
N GLY A 118 4.53 -1.76 -3.87
CA GLY A 118 5.22 -0.47 -3.79
C GLY A 118 6.30 -0.32 -4.86
N MET A 119 7.06 -1.38 -5.12
CA MET A 119 8.08 -1.39 -6.18
C MET A 119 7.45 -1.32 -7.58
N LEU A 120 6.35 -2.04 -7.80
CA LEU A 120 5.60 -1.98 -9.06
C LEU A 120 5.10 -0.56 -9.33
N ILE A 121 4.41 0.04 -8.37
CA ILE A 121 3.87 1.41 -8.48
C ILE A 121 5.01 2.40 -8.73
N SER A 122 6.08 2.35 -7.93
CA SER A 122 7.24 3.25 -8.08
C SER A 122 7.90 3.11 -9.45
N ARG A 123 8.05 1.89 -9.95
CA ARG A 123 8.67 1.63 -11.25
C ARG A 123 7.84 2.20 -12.39
N ILE A 124 6.53 1.97 -12.37
CA ILE A 124 5.63 2.43 -13.44
C ILE A 124 5.38 3.95 -13.36
N SER A 125 5.39 4.53 -12.15
CA SER A 125 5.28 5.98 -11.98
C SER A 125 6.46 6.76 -12.61
N ALA A 126 7.57 6.09 -12.89
CA ALA A 126 8.70 6.67 -13.62
C ALA A 126 8.54 6.58 -15.16
N GLU A 127 7.56 5.81 -15.65
CA GLU A 127 7.22 5.69 -17.06
C GLU A 127 6.22 6.78 -17.49
N LYS A 128 5.88 6.84 -18.77
CA LYS A 128 4.90 7.77 -19.34
C LYS A 128 3.92 7.03 -20.25
N GLY A 129 2.79 7.66 -20.57
CA GLY A 129 1.80 7.14 -21.51
C GLY A 129 0.86 6.10 -20.89
N GLU A 130 0.24 5.28 -21.74
CA GLU A 130 -0.89 4.41 -21.39
C GLU A 130 -0.69 3.50 -20.17
N LYS A 131 0.54 3.06 -19.90
CA LYS A 131 0.83 2.19 -18.75
C LYS A 131 0.71 2.96 -17.43
N LEU A 132 1.20 4.20 -17.40
CA LEU A 132 1.03 5.10 -16.27
C LEU A 132 -0.44 5.49 -16.11
N ASP A 133 -1.12 5.84 -17.21
CA ASP A 133 -2.54 6.24 -17.18
C ASP A 133 -3.40 5.11 -16.60
N MET A 134 -3.19 3.87 -17.04
CA MET A 134 -3.88 2.70 -16.53
C MET A 134 -3.62 2.48 -15.02
N LEU A 135 -2.37 2.60 -14.58
CA LEU A 135 -2.00 2.48 -13.16
C LEU A 135 -2.71 3.56 -12.32
N VAL A 136 -2.67 4.80 -12.79
CA VAL A 136 -3.31 5.93 -12.09
C VAL A 136 -4.81 5.71 -11.99
N GLU A 137 -5.49 5.44 -13.10
CA GLU A 137 -6.96 5.32 -13.12
C GLU A 137 -7.47 4.10 -12.34
N LYS A 138 -6.76 2.97 -12.42
CA LYS A 138 -7.23 1.74 -11.77
C LYS A 138 -6.79 1.57 -10.32
N LEU A 139 -5.65 2.15 -9.92
CA LEU A 139 -5.08 1.91 -8.59
C LEU A 139 -4.96 3.21 -7.77
N VAL A 140 -4.30 4.23 -8.32
CA VAL A 140 -3.93 5.40 -7.52
C VAL A 140 -5.14 6.28 -7.25
N ARG A 141 -5.89 6.64 -8.28
CA ARG A 141 -7.05 7.54 -8.18
C ARG A 141 -8.15 7.00 -7.26
N PRO A 142 -8.63 5.74 -7.38
CA PRO A 142 -9.70 5.24 -6.50
C PRO A 142 -9.32 5.26 -5.02
N TYR A 143 -8.04 4.99 -4.71
CA TYR A 143 -7.54 5.00 -3.34
C TYR A 143 -7.33 6.43 -2.82
N HIS A 144 -6.76 7.31 -3.66
CA HIS A 144 -6.60 8.74 -3.36
C HIS A 144 -7.94 9.39 -3.04
N ASP A 145 -8.93 9.28 -3.95
CA ASP A 145 -10.24 9.92 -3.80
C ASP A 145 -11.02 9.39 -2.59
N ALA A 146 -10.77 8.14 -2.19
CA ALA A 146 -11.33 7.59 -0.96
C ALA A 146 -10.59 8.08 0.30
N PHE A 147 -9.34 8.48 0.21
CA PHE A 147 -8.54 8.93 1.35
C PHE A 147 -8.63 10.44 1.58
N GLU A 148 -8.74 11.21 0.50
CA GLU A 148 -8.74 12.68 0.47
C GLU A 148 -9.71 13.32 1.48
N PRO A 149 -11.02 12.97 1.57
CA PRO A 149 -11.94 13.62 2.47
C PRO A 149 -11.55 13.48 3.95
N LEU A 150 -10.95 12.32 4.34
CA LEU A 150 -10.48 12.10 5.70
C LEU A 150 -9.26 12.97 6.03
N LEU A 151 -8.34 13.15 5.08
CA LEU A 151 -7.17 14.03 5.24
C LEU A 151 -7.61 15.49 5.35
N LEU A 152 -8.52 15.95 4.49
CA LEU A 152 -9.06 17.31 4.53
C LEU A 152 -9.81 17.60 5.84
N GLU A 153 -10.60 16.66 6.34
CA GLU A 153 -11.28 16.80 7.63
C GLU A 153 -10.26 16.84 8.79
N ALA A 154 -9.23 15.97 8.75
CA ALA A 154 -8.18 15.98 9.76
C ALA A 154 -7.36 17.29 9.78
N MET A 155 -7.13 17.92 8.62
CA MET A 155 -6.52 19.25 8.55
C MET A 155 -7.44 20.33 9.13
N ARG A 156 -8.73 20.34 8.78
CA ARG A 156 -9.71 21.29 9.33
C ARG A 156 -9.81 21.22 10.85
N GLU A 157 -9.75 20.01 11.39
CA GLU A 157 -9.75 19.75 12.84
C GLU A 157 -8.37 19.91 13.50
N LYS A 158 -7.35 20.38 12.73
CA LYS A 158 -5.97 20.62 13.19
C LYS A 158 -5.30 19.39 13.81
N LEU A 159 -5.66 18.21 13.32
CA LEU A 159 -4.97 16.95 13.62
C LEU A 159 -3.77 16.73 12.72
N ILE A 160 -3.81 17.34 11.53
CA ILE A 160 -2.74 17.40 10.56
C ILE A 160 -2.52 18.89 10.27
N ALA A 161 -1.27 19.33 10.20
CA ALA A 161 -0.94 20.69 9.79
C ALA A 161 -1.46 20.97 8.37
N GLU A 162 -1.95 22.19 8.14
CA GLU A 162 -2.40 22.63 6.81
C GLU A 162 -1.23 22.62 5.82
N GLN A 163 -1.37 21.91 4.72
CA GLN A 163 -0.34 21.73 3.70
C GLN A 163 -0.97 21.25 2.39
N PRO A 164 -0.23 21.28 1.24
CA PRO A 164 -0.75 20.75 -0.02
C PRO A 164 -1.12 19.26 0.11
N LEU A 165 -2.40 18.95 -0.15
CA LEU A 165 -2.98 17.66 0.07
C LEU A 165 -2.28 16.55 -0.70
N GLU A 166 -2.04 16.77 -1.99
CA GLU A 166 -1.40 15.80 -2.88
C GLU A 166 0.01 15.45 -2.39
N MET A 167 0.75 16.46 -1.92
CA MET A 167 2.09 16.26 -1.38
C MET A 167 2.04 15.43 -0.10
N LEU A 168 1.13 15.76 0.83
CA LEU A 168 0.92 14.98 2.05
C LEU A 168 0.58 13.52 1.74
N TYR A 169 -0.39 13.31 0.83
CA TYR A 169 -0.82 11.98 0.43
C TYR A 169 0.33 11.16 -0.16
N PHE A 170 1.08 11.73 -1.11
CA PHE A 170 2.21 11.04 -1.72
C PHE A 170 3.37 10.81 -0.75
N MET A 171 3.66 11.74 0.13
CA MET A 171 4.68 11.53 1.19
C MET A 171 4.26 10.39 2.12
N LEU A 172 3.02 10.33 2.57
CA LEU A 172 2.50 9.26 3.41
C LEU A 172 2.55 7.91 2.67
N LEU A 173 2.03 7.85 1.45
CA LEU A 173 2.03 6.64 0.63
C LEU A 173 3.45 6.11 0.40
N HIS A 174 4.40 6.97 0.01
CA HIS A 174 5.77 6.57 -0.24
C HIS A 174 6.51 6.21 1.04
N ALA A 175 6.29 6.91 2.14
CA ALA A 175 6.87 6.54 3.43
C ALA A 175 6.48 5.10 3.82
N VAL A 176 5.22 4.72 3.62
CA VAL A 176 4.75 3.37 3.94
C VAL A 176 5.25 2.35 2.91
N THR A 177 5.03 2.59 1.60
CA THR A 177 5.36 1.61 0.55
C THR A 177 6.86 1.35 0.45
N MET A 178 7.70 2.38 0.55
CA MET A 178 9.15 2.22 0.49
C MET A 178 9.71 1.54 1.74
N SER A 179 9.18 1.85 2.93
CA SER A 179 9.61 1.17 4.16
C SER A 179 9.35 -0.34 4.09
N VAL A 180 8.21 -0.77 3.53
CA VAL A 180 7.91 -2.19 3.33
C VAL A 180 8.80 -2.81 2.25
N SER A 181 8.97 -2.13 1.11
CA SER A 181 9.76 -2.62 -0.02
C SER A 181 11.26 -2.76 0.33
N PHE A 182 11.79 -1.82 1.11
CA PHE A 182 13.21 -1.80 1.53
C PHE A 182 13.43 -2.28 2.96
N ARG A 183 12.49 -3.04 3.56
CA ARG A 183 12.60 -3.50 4.95
C ARG A 183 13.89 -4.25 5.27
N HIS A 184 14.44 -4.98 4.28
CA HIS A 184 15.73 -5.68 4.43
C HIS A 184 16.91 -4.71 4.58
N VAL A 185 16.81 -3.49 4.03
CA VAL A 185 17.84 -2.45 4.21
C VAL A 185 17.84 -1.91 5.63
N LEU A 186 16.68 -1.86 6.28
CA LEU A 186 16.59 -1.41 7.68
C LEU A 186 17.40 -2.30 8.62
N GLY A 187 17.55 -3.59 8.28
CA GLY A 187 18.37 -4.53 9.04
C GLY A 187 19.87 -4.20 9.09
N TYR A 188 20.39 -3.34 8.21
CA TYR A 188 21.77 -2.84 8.27
C TYR A 188 21.97 -1.77 9.34
N PHE A 189 20.89 -1.16 9.81
CA PHE A 189 20.92 -0.06 10.80
C PHE A 189 20.34 -0.46 12.15
N GLY A 190 19.78 -1.65 12.26
CA GLY A 190 19.15 -2.17 13.47
C GLY A 190 18.76 -3.64 13.34
N GLU A 191 17.80 -4.09 14.15
CA GLU A 191 17.31 -5.47 14.01
C GLU A 191 16.49 -5.65 12.72
N PRO A 192 16.68 -6.77 11.99
CA PRO A 192 15.94 -7.05 10.76
C PRO A 192 14.42 -7.08 10.97
N TYR A 193 13.66 -6.57 10.00
CA TYR A 193 12.20 -6.69 9.94
C TYR A 193 11.79 -7.91 9.11
N GLU A 194 12.07 -9.11 9.64
CA GLU A 194 11.59 -10.37 9.06
C GLU A 194 10.12 -10.62 9.41
N ASP A 195 9.71 -10.23 10.63
CA ASP A 195 8.33 -10.26 11.10
C ASP A 195 7.55 -9.03 10.60
N LEU A 196 6.63 -9.25 9.67
CA LEU A 196 5.75 -8.20 9.11
C LEU A 196 4.80 -7.60 10.16
N GLU A 197 4.42 -8.34 11.20
CA GLU A 197 3.57 -7.81 12.27
C GLU A 197 4.34 -6.82 13.15
N ARG A 198 5.63 -7.09 13.40
CA ARG A 198 6.52 -6.11 14.04
C ARG A 198 6.68 -4.86 13.17
N LEU A 199 6.95 -5.03 11.87
CA LEU A 199 7.04 -3.91 10.94
C LEU A 199 5.77 -3.06 10.92
N LYS A 200 4.58 -3.68 10.88
CA LYS A 200 3.29 -2.97 10.95
C LYS A 200 3.14 -2.14 12.22
N ARG A 201 3.48 -2.71 13.38
CA ARG A 201 3.39 -2.00 14.67
C ARG A 201 4.30 -0.78 14.70
N ASP A 202 5.56 -0.97 14.39
CA ASP A 202 6.57 0.09 14.46
C ASP A 202 6.29 1.19 13.43
N MET A 203 5.92 0.80 12.21
CA MET A 203 5.51 1.74 11.16
C MET A 203 4.26 2.53 11.54
N THR A 204 3.26 1.86 12.15
CA THR A 204 2.06 2.53 12.64
C THR A 204 2.41 3.60 13.67
N GLN A 205 3.27 3.26 14.62
CA GLN A 205 3.73 4.22 15.63
C GLN A 205 4.45 5.41 14.99
N CYS A 206 5.36 5.16 14.05
CA CYS A 206 6.11 6.21 13.34
C CYS A 206 5.17 7.11 12.52
N VAL A 207 4.25 6.52 11.73
CA VAL A 207 3.30 7.26 10.89
C VAL A 207 2.40 8.14 11.75
N LEU A 208 1.80 7.60 12.80
CA LEU A 208 0.94 8.37 13.70
C LEU A 208 1.70 9.50 14.40
N ALA A 209 2.94 9.25 14.82
CA ALA A 209 3.77 10.27 15.48
C ALA A 209 4.25 11.37 14.53
N THR A 210 4.42 11.06 13.22
CA THR A 210 4.95 11.98 12.21
C THR A 210 3.85 12.82 11.58
N PHE A 211 2.72 12.20 11.24
CA PHE A 211 1.67 12.85 10.45
C PHE A 211 0.50 13.39 11.28
N LEU A 212 0.33 12.93 12.53
CA LEU A 212 -0.71 13.46 13.40
C LEU A 212 -0.12 14.33 14.51
N GLU A 213 -0.68 15.51 14.70
CA GLU A 213 -0.33 16.34 15.85
C GLU A 213 -0.69 15.64 17.15
N LYS A 214 0.21 15.72 18.14
CA LYS A 214 -0.07 15.24 19.48
C LYS A 214 -1.28 15.99 20.03
N PRO A 215 -2.22 15.33 20.75
CA PRO A 215 -3.28 16.01 21.46
C PRO A 215 -2.64 17.13 22.28
N SER A 216 -2.99 18.37 21.95
CA SER A 216 -2.30 19.53 22.53
C SER A 216 -2.43 19.50 24.07
N SER A 217 -1.31 19.32 24.75
CA SER A 217 -1.17 19.64 26.18
C SER A 217 -1.38 21.14 26.47
N ASN A 218 -1.74 21.92 25.47
CA ASN A 218 -1.97 23.34 25.53
C ASN A 218 -3.22 23.78 26.28
N LEU A 219 -4.20 22.90 26.51
CA LEU A 219 -5.31 23.20 27.42
C LEU A 219 -4.82 23.35 28.86
N SER A 220 -3.83 22.58 29.29
CA SER A 220 -3.21 22.69 30.61
C SER A 220 -2.32 23.93 30.72
N ARG A 221 -1.64 24.36 29.67
CA ARG A 221 -0.82 25.59 29.65
C ARG A 221 -1.70 26.84 29.64
N ARG A 222 -2.78 26.89 28.83
CA ARG A 222 -3.73 28.01 28.83
C ARG A 222 -4.49 28.11 30.16
N ARG A 223 -4.84 26.99 30.78
CA ARG A 223 -5.49 26.98 32.11
C ARG A 223 -4.53 27.41 33.24
N LYS A 224 -3.23 27.07 33.16
CA LYS A 224 -2.21 27.56 34.10
C LYS A 224 -1.90 29.05 33.91
N LEU A 225 -1.85 29.55 32.69
CA LEU A 225 -1.66 30.99 32.40
C LEU A 225 -2.87 31.82 32.86
N ARG A 226 -4.09 31.34 32.61
CA ARG A 226 -5.33 32.02 33.06
C ARG A 226 -5.49 32.03 34.57
N LYS A 227 -5.02 30.99 35.30
CA LYS A 227 -4.98 30.98 36.77
C LYS A 227 -3.89 31.91 37.34
N ARG A 228 -2.78 32.12 36.64
CA ARG A 228 -1.75 33.08 37.08
C ARG A 228 -2.14 34.53 36.87
N SER A 229 -2.89 34.85 35.84
CA SER A 229 -3.40 36.20 35.57
C SER A 229 -4.56 36.58 36.50
N SER A 230 -5.32 35.63 37.03
CA SER A 230 -6.41 35.89 37.97
C SER A 230 -5.96 36.02 39.45
N SER A 231 -4.71 35.57 39.76
CA SER A 231 -4.15 35.69 41.12
C SER A 231 -3.21 36.89 41.29
N ALA A 232 -2.99 37.69 40.24
CA ALA A 232 -2.12 38.87 40.24
C ALA A 232 -2.88 40.20 40.30
N GLY A 233 -4.16 40.19 40.61
CA GLY A 233 -5.01 41.40 40.69
C GLY A 233 -5.64 41.59 42.05
N ASN A 234 -4.90 42.03 43.03
CA ASN A 234 -5.34 42.98 44.03
C ASN A 234 -4.18 43.50 44.90
N PRO A 235 -3.71 44.71 44.72
CA PRO A 235 -3.25 45.48 45.80
C PRO A 235 -4.10 46.76 45.83
N ALA A 236 -5.16 46.74 46.60
CA ALA A 236 -5.82 47.98 46.98
C ALA A 236 -5.81 48.12 48.50
N SER A 237 -5.62 49.34 48.89
CA SER A 237 -5.80 49.93 50.21
C SER A 237 -4.60 49.88 51.17
N ARG A 238 -3.75 50.91 51.01
CA ARG A 238 -3.62 51.93 52.10
C ARG A 238 -3.01 53.18 51.54
#